data_9616827c9965f825e567cf1c23af1c86
#
_entry.id   9616827c9965f825e567cf1c23af1c86
#
_cell.length_a   1.000
_cell.length_b   1.000
_cell.length_c   1.000
_cell.angle_alpha   90.00
_cell.angle_beta   90.00
_cell.angle_gamma   90.00
#
_symmetry.space_group_name_H-M   'P 1'
#
loop_
_entity.id
_entity.type
_entity.pdbx_description
1 polymer ?
#
loop_
_entity_poly.entity_id
_entity_poly.type
_entity_poly.pdbx_seq_one_letter_code
_entity_poly.pdbx_strand_id
1 'polypeptide(L)'
;NVEYILQIPADFYETCMVNGESLKVTKVPGSYSSFYVDQQISSYLNTIQTYLAAGFSQEKAIQAVKKETHEPVTKLTFDSGTSDTSPYTYYFRYIPYLFLGALCYTMGYILMAFKKGDIQKRMEASAISVRRQSVEGLLATGMIGVILWLIGFLGVTFMYGSRFWQSGLCVYYILNTFTMLIVALSLSYLIGMFITNSNLLSGVANLVSLAMCFLCGVFVPMDVMDKSVLKV
;
A
#
# COMPACT_ATOMS: atom_id res chain seq x y z
N ASN A 1 18.77 26.93 1.85
CA ASN A 1 19.00 26.40 3.21
C ASN A 1 20.16 25.40 3.14
N VAL A 2 21.17 25.57 4.02
CA VAL A 2 22.27 24.63 4.16
C VAL A 2 21.87 23.61 5.20
N GLU A 3 21.85 22.33 4.82
CA GLU A 3 21.39 21.24 5.69
C GLU A 3 22.54 20.37 6.20
N TYR A 4 23.71 20.47 5.55
CA TYR A 4 24.90 19.68 5.88
C TYR A 4 26.17 20.50 5.68
N ILE A 5 27.03 20.53 6.66
CA ILE A 5 28.33 21.18 6.63
C ILE A 5 29.38 20.18 7.05
N LEU A 6 30.34 19.93 6.17
CA LEU A 6 31.49 19.06 6.41
C LEU A 6 32.74 19.90 6.62
N GLN A 7 33.42 19.70 7.72
CA GLN A 7 34.70 20.34 7.98
C GLN A 7 35.86 19.38 7.61
N ILE A 8 36.62 19.74 6.59
CA ILE A 8 37.77 18.96 6.14
C ILE A 8 39.02 19.61 6.77
N PRO A 9 39.76 18.90 7.65
CA PRO A 9 40.98 19.42 8.24
C PRO A 9 42.12 19.50 7.20
N ALA A 10 43.10 20.34 7.44
CA ALA A 10 44.25 20.49 6.54
C ALA A 10 45.05 19.19 6.40
N ASP A 11 45.15 18.43 7.49
CA ASP A 11 45.86 17.15 7.56
C ASP A 11 44.90 15.95 7.38
N PHE A 12 43.93 16.11 6.49
CA PHE A 12 42.85 15.14 6.24
C PHE A 12 43.34 13.71 6.02
N TYR A 13 44.45 13.55 5.27
CA TYR A 13 44.98 12.24 4.95
C TYR A 13 45.51 11.51 6.18
N GLU A 14 46.34 12.18 6.98
CA GLU A 14 46.91 11.60 8.20
C GLU A 14 45.84 11.35 9.27
N THR A 15 44.95 12.32 9.44
CA THR A 15 43.91 12.28 10.48
C THR A 15 42.82 11.26 10.19
N CYS A 16 42.26 11.29 8.97
CA CYS A 16 41.11 10.46 8.65
C CYS A 16 41.47 9.14 7.95
N MET A 17 42.51 9.11 7.11
CA MET A 17 42.83 7.91 6.33
C MET A 17 43.83 6.98 7.06
N VAL A 18 44.81 7.52 7.80
CA VAL A 18 45.80 6.73 8.52
C VAL A 18 45.33 6.45 9.95
N ASN A 19 44.90 7.47 10.67
CA ASN A 19 44.50 7.36 12.07
C ASN A 19 43.05 6.93 12.27
N GLY A 20 42.19 6.97 11.21
CA GLY A 20 40.79 6.53 11.28
C GLY A 20 39.88 7.49 12.06
N GLU A 21 40.28 8.75 12.24
CA GLU A 21 39.42 9.72 12.92
C GLU A 21 38.23 10.14 12.06
N SER A 22 37.10 10.32 12.70
CA SER A 22 35.86 10.73 12.03
C SER A 22 35.87 12.24 11.69
N LEU A 23 35.34 12.59 10.52
CA LEU A 23 35.18 13.98 10.11
C LEU A 23 34.17 14.72 11.00
N LYS A 24 34.42 15.98 11.29
CA LYS A 24 33.47 16.84 12.00
C LYS A 24 32.36 17.27 11.06
N VAL A 25 31.15 16.89 11.42
CA VAL A 25 29.94 17.15 10.63
C VAL A 25 28.93 17.93 11.46
N THR A 26 28.36 18.97 10.86
CA THR A 26 27.21 19.67 11.41
C THR A 26 26.03 19.44 10.47
N LYS A 27 24.95 18.84 10.97
CA LYS A 27 23.75 18.48 10.16
C LYS A 27 22.47 18.87 10.85
N VAL A 28 21.45 19.13 10.07
CA VAL A 28 20.09 19.39 10.57
C VAL A 28 19.48 18.07 11.06
N PRO A 29 19.07 17.98 12.34
CA PRO A 29 18.45 16.78 12.88
C PRO A 29 17.17 16.43 12.12
N GLY A 30 17.00 15.15 11.74
CA GLY A 30 15.81 14.66 11.06
C GLY A 30 15.71 14.95 9.55
N SER A 31 16.72 15.57 8.94
CA SER A 31 16.77 15.77 7.49
C SER A 31 17.24 14.50 6.77
N TYR A 32 16.42 14.00 5.83
CA TYR A 32 16.76 12.84 5.00
C TYR A 32 17.93 13.11 4.07
N SER A 33 18.04 14.33 3.53
CA SER A 33 19.14 14.75 2.66
C SER A 33 20.47 14.76 3.40
N SER A 34 20.51 15.27 4.63
CA SER A 34 21.72 15.24 5.46
C SER A 34 22.14 13.81 5.80
N PHE A 35 21.20 12.93 6.12
CA PHE A 35 21.48 11.52 6.40
C PHE A 35 22.05 10.81 5.16
N TYR A 36 21.49 11.07 3.99
CA TYR A 36 21.94 10.47 2.74
C TYR A 36 23.35 10.90 2.37
N VAL A 37 23.67 12.20 2.50
CA VAL A 37 25.04 12.75 2.28
C VAL A 37 26.04 12.14 3.25
N ASP A 38 25.69 12.05 4.53
CA ASP A 38 26.52 11.45 5.57
C ASP A 38 26.86 9.98 5.26
N GLN A 39 25.86 9.22 4.85
CA GLN A 39 26.05 7.83 4.45
C GLN A 39 26.93 7.68 3.21
N GLN A 40 26.76 8.55 2.21
CA GLN A 40 27.58 8.52 1.00
C GLN A 40 29.04 8.84 1.30
N ILE A 41 29.30 9.89 2.09
CA ILE A 41 30.66 10.25 2.48
C ILE A 41 31.32 9.13 3.29
N SER A 42 30.60 8.58 4.27
CA SER A 42 31.09 7.46 5.08
C SER A 42 31.43 6.23 4.25
N SER A 43 30.55 5.88 3.30
CA SER A 43 30.77 4.76 2.38
C SER A 43 31.99 4.98 1.49
N TYR A 44 32.13 6.18 0.93
CA TYR A 44 33.27 6.56 0.10
C TYR A 44 34.60 6.44 0.85
N LEU A 45 34.66 6.99 2.07
CA LEU A 45 35.88 6.95 2.92
C LEU A 45 36.21 5.53 3.33
N ASN A 46 35.25 4.75 3.78
CA ASN A 46 35.43 3.35 4.16
C ASN A 46 35.97 2.50 3.00
N THR A 47 35.44 2.73 1.78
CA THR A 47 35.90 2.02 0.59
C THR A 47 37.36 2.37 0.27
N ILE A 48 37.75 3.65 0.34
CA ILE A 48 39.17 4.05 0.16
C ILE A 48 40.07 3.40 1.22
N GLN A 49 39.64 3.42 2.48
CA GLN A 49 40.44 2.78 3.58
C GLN A 49 40.61 1.27 3.35
N THR A 50 39.55 0.61 2.82
CA THR A 50 39.63 -0.83 2.48
C THR A 50 40.66 -1.09 1.38
N TYR A 51 40.71 -0.27 0.33
CA TYR A 51 41.72 -0.40 -0.72
C TYR A 51 43.13 -0.10 -0.21
N LEU A 52 43.31 0.90 0.66
CA LEU A 52 44.60 1.21 1.29
C LEU A 52 45.08 0.06 2.19
N ALA A 53 44.19 -0.51 2.99
CA ALA A 53 44.46 -1.67 3.82
C ALA A 53 44.86 -2.92 3.01
N ALA A 54 44.30 -3.06 1.80
CA ALA A 54 44.62 -4.12 0.84
C ALA A 54 45.97 -3.87 0.10
N GLY A 55 46.71 -2.79 0.43
CA GLY A 55 48.04 -2.49 -0.13
C GLY A 55 48.02 -1.71 -1.44
N PHE A 56 46.91 -1.13 -1.84
CA PHE A 56 46.85 -0.27 -3.04
C PHE A 56 47.48 1.10 -2.72
N SER A 57 48.16 1.69 -3.72
CA SER A 57 48.62 3.07 -3.58
C SER A 57 47.43 4.03 -3.57
N GLN A 58 47.58 5.18 -2.91
CA GLN A 58 46.53 6.20 -2.77
C GLN A 58 45.83 6.56 -4.10
N GLU A 59 46.64 6.77 -5.15
CA GLU A 59 46.14 7.12 -6.48
C GLU A 59 45.26 5.98 -7.07
N LYS A 60 45.73 4.74 -6.94
CA LYS A 60 44.97 3.56 -7.41
C LYS A 60 43.69 3.33 -6.62
N ALA A 61 43.71 3.55 -5.30
CA ALA A 61 42.52 3.45 -4.47
C ALA A 61 41.46 4.47 -4.88
N ILE A 62 41.86 5.74 -5.08
CA ILE A 62 40.95 6.80 -5.52
C ILE A 62 40.40 6.52 -6.91
N GLN A 63 41.26 6.04 -7.86
CA GLN A 63 40.79 5.68 -9.20
C GLN A 63 39.82 4.50 -9.19
N ALA A 64 40.06 3.49 -8.37
CA ALA A 64 39.19 2.34 -8.22
C ALA A 64 37.80 2.79 -7.72
N VAL A 65 37.75 3.58 -6.65
CA VAL A 65 36.50 4.10 -6.10
C VAL A 65 35.76 5.01 -7.07
N LYS A 66 36.48 5.87 -7.83
CA LYS A 66 35.88 6.69 -8.89
C LYS A 66 35.26 5.83 -10.01
N LYS A 67 35.91 4.74 -10.37
CA LYS A 67 35.41 3.82 -11.39
C LYS A 67 34.13 3.12 -10.91
N GLU A 68 34.14 2.62 -9.67
CA GLU A 68 32.95 2.02 -9.05
C GLU A 68 31.79 3.00 -8.91
N THR A 69 32.05 4.26 -8.59
CA THR A 69 31.02 5.30 -8.45
C THR A 69 30.42 5.71 -9.81
N HIS A 70 31.18 5.50 -10.91
CA HIS A 70 30.73 5.82 -12.29
C HIS A 70 30.11 4.63 -13.02
N GLU A 71 30.26 3.42 -12.52
CA GLU A 71 29.50 2.30 -13.07
C GLU A 71 28.03 2.52 -12.71
N PRO A 72 27.12 2.57 -13.71
CA PRO A 72 25.71 2.65 -13.41
C PRO A 72 25.40 1.46 -12.52
N VAL A 73 25.00 1.75 -11.26
CA VAL A 73 24.47 0.73 -10.36
C VAL A 73 23.29 0.14 -11.13
N THR A 74 23.53 -0.95 -11.83
CA THR A 74 22.45 -1.76 -12.35
C THR A 74 21.72 -2.21 -11.10
N LYS A 75 20.59 -1.60 -10.80
CA LYS A 75 19.68 -2.15 -9.82
C LYS A 75 19.51 -3.60 -10.24
N LEU A 76 20.17 -4.50 -9.55
CA LEU A 76 19.75 -5.88 -9.53
C LEU A 76 18.40 -5.84 -8.84
N THR A 77 17.37 -5.47 -9.58
CA THR A 77 16.04 -5.91 -9.30
C THR A 77 16.19 -7.42 -9.36
N PHE A 78 16.28 -8.05 -8.19
CA PHE A 78 15.91 -9.45 -8.12
C PHE A 78 14.56 -9.47 -8.80
N ASP A 79 14.53 -10.07 -9.98
CA ASP A 79 13.29 -10.33 -10.69
C ASP A 79 12.55 -11.40 -9.86
N SER A 80 12.01 -10.94 -8.75
CA SER A 80 11.10 -11.73 -7.91
C SER A 80 9.75 -11.90 -8.59
N GLY A 81 9.71 -11.71 -9.95
CA GLY A 81 8.45 -11.73 -10.69
C GLY A 81 7.51 -10.57 -10.35
N THR A 82 7.92 -9.68 -9.43
CA THR A 82 7.24 -8.42 -9.19
C THR A 82 7.71 -7.43 -10.25
N SER A 83 7.07 -7.47 -11.42
CA SER A 83 7.03 -6.37 -12.37
C SER A 83 6.98 -5.05 -11.59
N ASP A 84 7.68 -4.03 -12.06
CA ASP A 84 7.63 -2.66 -11.54
C ASP A 84 6.16 -2.31 -11.23
N THR A 85 5.75 -2.55 -9.98
CA THR A 85 4.35 -2.44 -9.58
C THR A 85 4.03 -0.97 -9.56
N SER A 86 3.31 -0.52 -10.56
CA SER A 86 2.95 0.88 -10.68
C SER A 86 2.32 1.40 -9.40
N PRO A 87 2.63 2.62 -8.93
CA PRO A 87 2.11 3.15 -7.67
C PRO A 87 0.59 3.08 -7.53
N TYR A 88 -0.17 3.19 -8.64
CA TYR A 88 -1.62 3.05 -8.64
C TYR A 88 -2.12 1.62 -8.37
N THR A 89 -1.28 0.59 -8.57
CA THR A 89 -1.64 -0.79 -8.22
C THR A 89 -1.85 -0.94 -6.71
N TYR A 90 -1.01 -0.29 -5.90
CA TYR A 90 -1.19 -0.26 -4.45
C TYR A 90 -2.50 0.41 -4.05
N TYR A 91 -2.88 1.50 -4.72
CA TYR A 91 -4.16 2.16 -4.49
C TYR A 91 -5.34 1.20 -4.72
N PHE A 92 -5.36 0.50 -5.86
CA PHE A 92 -6.43 -0.44 -6.19
C PHE A 92 -6.44 -1.68 -5.30
N ARG A 93 -5.31 -2.04 -4.70
CA ARG A 93 -5.22 -3.16 -3.75
C ARG A 93 -6.05 -2.92 -2.49
N TYR A 94 -6.20 -1.68 -2.03
CA TYR A 94 -6.97 -1.35 -0.83
C TYR A 94 -8.48 -1.12 -1.07
N ILE A 95 -8.91 -0.94 -2.31
CA ILE A 95 -10.33 -0.71 -2.64
C ILE A 95 -11.27 -1.83 -2.15
N PRO A 96 -10.95 -3.13 -2.27
CA PRO A 96 -11.79 -4.21 -1.76
C PRO A 96 -12.09 -4.11 -0.27
N TYR A 97 -11.11 -3.70 0.54
CA TYR A 97 -11.32 -3.47 1.97
C TYR A 97 -12.35 -2.37 2.24
N LEU A 98 -12.26 -1.29 1.49
CA LEU A 98 -13.17 -0.15 1.59
C LEU A 98 -14.60 -0.57 1.20
N PHE A 99 -14.76 -1.32 0.12
CA PHE A 99 -16.06 -1.83 -0.32
C PHE A 99 -16.67 -2.80 0.71
N LEU A 100 -15.90 -3.79 1.16
CA LEU A 100 -16.39 -4.74 2.15
C LEU A 100 -16.83 -4.04 3.42
N GLY A 101 -15.99 -3.16 3.98
CA GLY A 101 -16.34 -2.41 5.19
C GLY A 101 -17.59 -1.57 5.01
N ALA A 102 -17.59 -0.66 4.04
CA ALA A 102 -18.70 0.28 3.82
C ALA A 102 -20.02 -0.44 3.48
N LEU A 103 -20.00 -1.44 2.60
CA LEU A 103 -21.21 -2.15 2.18
C LEU A 103 -21.72 -3.10 3.26
N CYS A 104 -20.87 -3.78 4.02
CA CYS A 104 -21.29 -4.61 5.14
C CYS A 104 -22.03 -3.80 6.20
N TYR A 105 -21.51 -2.63 6.54
CA TYR A 105 -22.19 -1.74 7.48
C TYR A 105 -23.52 -1.23 6.91
N THR A 106 -23.50 -0.69 5.70
CA THR A 106 -24.70 -0.09 5.09
C THR A 106 -25.80 -1.12 4.93
N MET A 107 -25.49 -2.26 4.31
CA MET A 107 -26.47 -3.32 4.08
C MET A 107 -26.95 -3.97 5.38
N GLY A 108 -26.03 -4.18 6.32
CA GLY A 108 -26.36 -4.75 7.62
C GLY A 108 -27.33 -3.86 8.39
N TYR A 109 -27.12 -2.55 8.44
CA TYR A 109 -28.04 -1.62 9.11
C TYR A 109 -29.38 -1.54 8.41
N ILE A 110 -29.44 -1.54 7.08
CA ILE A 110 -30.69 -1.55 6.31
C ILE A 110 -31.51 -2.81 6.64
N LEU A 111 -30.86 -3.99 6.57
CA LEU A 111 -31.56 -5.24 6.86
C LEU A 111 -32.00 -5.36 8.32
N MET A 112 -31.19 -4.86 9.27
CA MET A 112 -31.60 -4.80 10.68
C MET A 112 -32.78 -3.85 10.90
N ALA A 113 -32.81 -2.72 10.21
CA ALA A 113 -33.94 -1.80 10.31
C ALA A 113 -35.24 -2.45 9.82
N PHE A 114 -35.18 -3.24 8.76
CA PHE A 114 -36.36 -3.97 8.24
C PHE A 114 -36.81 -5.09 9.17
N LYS A 115 -35.94 -5.65 10.00
CA LYS A 115 -36.26 -6.69 10.98
C LYS A 115 -36.80 -6.14 12.31
N LYS A 116 -36.85 -4.81 12.52
CA LYS A 116 -37.42 -4.22 13.72
C LYS A 116 -38.94 -4.40 13.72
N GLY A 117 -39.51 -4.87 14.86
CA GLY A 117 -40.85 -5.35 15.05
C GLY A 117 -42.00 -4.58 14.36
N ASP A 118 -42.03 -3.23 14.53
CA ASP A 118 -43.12 -2.44 13.89
C ASP A 118 -42.92 -2.27 12.38
N ILE A 119 -41.70 -2.14 11.92
CA ILE A 119 -41.38 -2.05 10.48
C ILE A 119 -41.63 -3.41 9.83
N GLN A 120 -41.19 -4.48 10.46
CA GLN A 120 -41.44 -5.84 9.98
C GLN A 120 -42.90 -6.15 9.83
N LYS A 121 -43.74 -5.84 10.86
CA LYS A 121 -45.19 -6.04 10.83
C LYS A 121 -45.87 -5.25 9.69
N ARG A 122 -45.44 -3.99 9.49
CA ARG A 122 -45.93 -3.17 8.38
C ARG A 122 -45.56 -3.73 7.01
N MET A 123 -44.33 -4.28 6.91
CA MET A 123 -43.86 -4.88 5.67
C MET A 123 -44.59 -6.21 5.39
N GLU A 124 -44.82 -7.02 6.40
CA GLU A 124 -45.61 -8.27 6.28
C GLU A 124 -47.11 -8.00 5.91
N ALA A 125 -47.67 -6.91 6.45
CA ALA A 125 -49.03 -6.48 6.11
C ALA A 125 -49.12 -5.78 4.74
N SER A 126 -47.98 -5.42 4.14
CA SER A 126 -47.99 -4.82 2.81
C SER A 126 -48.13 -5.86 1.71
N ALA A 127 -48.73 -5.49 0.57
CA ALA A 127 -48.87 -6.34 -0.62
C ALA A 127 -47.51 -6.59 -1.32
N ILE A 128 -46.39 -6.10 -0.78
CA ILE A 128 -45.05 -6.19 -1.38
C ILE A 128 -44.38 -7.51 -0.97
N SER A 129 -44.00 -8.31 -1.95
CA SER A 129 -43.32 -9.57 -1.69
C SER A 129 -41.92 -9.36 -1.07
N VAL A 130 -41.48 -10.27 -0.17
CA VAL A 130 -40.14 -10.26 0.45
C VAL A 130 -39.05 -10.21 -0.59
N ARG A 131 -39.21 -10.88 -1.72
CA ARG A 131 -38.25 -10.87 -2.83
C ARG A 131 -38.06 -9.47 -3.40
N ARG A 132 -39.15 -8.71 -3.58
CA ARG A 132 -39.08 -7.33 -4.09
C ARG A 132 -38.36 -6.41 -3.10
N GLN A 133 -38.65 -6.53 -1.82
CA GLN A 133 -37.97 -5.77 -0.76
C GLN A 133 -36.44 -6.03 -0.73
N SER A 134 -36.05 -7.30 -0.86
CA SER A 134 -34.65 -7.70 -0.93
C SER A 134 -33.96 -7.11 -2.16
N VAL A 135 -34.60 -7.13 -3.32
CA VAL A 135 -34.05 -6.56 -4.55
C VAL A 135 -33.94 -5.04 -4.46
N GLU A 136 -34.92 -4.36 -3.91
CA GLU A 136 -34.88 -2.91 -3.70
C GLU A 136 -33.79 -2.51 -2.72
N GLY A 137 -33.59 -3.28 -1.63
CA GLY A 137 -32.47 -3.08 -0.68
C GLY A 137 -31.11 -3.30 -1.32
N LEU A 138 -30.96 -4.34 -2.15
CA LEU A 138 -29.73 -4.59 -2.92
C LEU A 138 -29.45 -3.48 -3.94
N LEU A 139 -30.48 -2.99 -4.64
CA LEU A 139 -30.33 -1.90 -5.59
C LEU A 139 -29.91 -0.60 -4.89
N ALA A 140 -30.56 -0.26 -3.78
CA ALA A 140 -30.21 0.93 -3.00
C ALA A 140 -28.76 0.87 -2.49
N THR A 141 -28.35 -0.26 -1.90
CA THR A 141 -26.97 -0.45 -1.44
C THR A 141 -25.99 -0.51 -2.62
N GLY A 142 -26.40 -1.11 -3.74
CA GLY A 142 -25.65 -1.14 -4.99
C GLY A 142 -25.37 0.27 -5.54
N MET A 143 -26.34 1.17 -5.48
CA MET A 143 -26.16 2.58 -5.87
C MET A 143 -25.10 3.26 -4.99
N ILE A 144 -25.13 3.03 -3.68
CA ILE A 144 -24.09 3.54 -2.76
C ILE A 144 -22.73 2.97 -3.15
N GLY A 145 -22.68 1.66 -3.45
CA GLY A 145 -21.46 1.00 -3.91
C GLY A 145 -20.90 1.61 -5.21
N VAL A 146 -21.77 1.91 -6.18
CA VAL A 146 -21.36 2.58 -7.44
C VAL A 146 -20.83 3.98 -7.17
N ILE A 147 -21.45 4.73 -6.27
CA ILE A 147 -20.97 6.07 -5.88
C ILE A 147 -19.58 5.96 -5.25
N LEU A 148 -19.37 5.02 -4.32
CA LEU A 148 -18.05 4.78 -3.73
C LEU A 148 -17.02 4.36 -4.78
N TRP A 149 -17.41 3.55 -5.74
CA TRP A 149 -16.57 3.14 -6.85
C TRP A 149 -16.15 4.33 -7.73
N LEU A 150 -17.09 5.22 -8.06
CA LEU A 150 -16.79 6.45 -8.80
C LEU A 150 -15.88 7.38 -8.02
N ILE A 151 -16.09 7.54 -6.71
CA ILE A 151 -15.20 8.32 -5.82
C ILE A 151 -13.79 7.71 -5.83
N GLY A 152 -13.67 6.38 -5.79
CA GLY A 152 -12.38 5.69 -5.91
C GLY A 152 -11.65 6.01 -7.21
N PHE A 153 -12.37 6.03 -8.35
CA PHE A 153 -11.77 6.42 -9.64
C PHE A 153 -11.44 7.90 -9.75
N LEU A 154 -12.24 8.78 -9.15
CA LEU A 154 -11.89 10.19 -9.03
C LEU A 154 -10.61 10.36 -8.20
N GLY A 155 -10.48 9.62 -7.11
CA GLY A 155 -9.27 9.63 -6.27
C GLY A 155 -8.01 9.22 -7.03
N VAL A 156 -8.04 8.12 -7.79
CA VAL A 156 -6.88 7.67 -8.58
C VAL A 156 -6.56 8.66 -9.71
N THR A 157 -7.59 9.24 -10.33
CA THR A 157 -7.41 10.26 -11.38
C THR A 157 -6.77 11.51 -10.82
N PHE A 158 -7.15 11.94 -9.62
CA PHE A 158 -6.56 13.10 -8.95
C PHE A 158 -5.10 12.84 -8.52
N MET A 159 -4.79 11.66 -8.02
CA MET A 159 -3.45 11.31 -7.52
C MET A 159 -2.45 11.01 -8.64
N TYR A 160 -2.86 10.29 -9.66
CA TYR A 160 -1.96 9.75 -10.69
C TYR A 160 -2.19 10.33 -12.10
N GLY A 161 -3.32 10.98 -12.34
CA GLY A 161 -3.63 11.72 -13.55
C GLY A 161 -3.46 10.91 -14.83
N SER A 162 -2.77 11.50 -15.81
CA SER A 162 -2.55 10.89 -17.13
C SER A 162 -1.76 9.58 -17.10
N ARG A 163 -0.90 9.37 -16.10
CA ARG A 163 -0.10 8.14 -15.98
C ARG A 163 -0.97 6.89 -15.82
N PHE A 164 -2.06 7.00 -15.07
CA PHE A 164 -3.02 5.91 -14.92
C PHE A 164 -3.78 5.65 -16.23
N TRP A 165 -4.33 6.70 -16.85
CA TRP A 165 -5.15 6.55 -18.05
C TRP A 165 -4.38 6.10 -19.29
N GLN A 166 -3.09 6.45 -19.39
CA GLN A 166 -2.22 6.05 -20.50
C GLN A 166 -1.59 4.66 -20.30
N SER A 167 -1.77 4.02 -19.15
CA SER A 167 -1.11 2.75 -18.82
C SER A 167 -1.56 1.56 -19.67
N GLY A 168 -2.62 1.68 -20.48
CA GLY A 168 -3.23 0.56 -21.20
C GLY A 168 -3.93 -0.49 -20.29
N LEU A 169 -3.70 -0.44 -18.98
CA LEU A 169 -4.24 -1.36 -18.00
C LEU A 169 -5.52 -0.83 -17.32
N CYS A 170 -5.93 0.41 -17.57
CA CYS A 170 -7.05 1.05 -16.88
C CYS A 170 -8.35 0.25 -17.02
N VAL A 171 -8.62 -0.36 -18.18
CA VAL A 171 -9.82 -1.18 -18.40
C VAL A 171 -9.83 -2.40 -17.50
N TYR A 172 -8.69 -3.04 -17.28
CA TYR A 172 -8.58 -4.20 -16.37
C TYR A 172 -8.85 -3.80 -14.91
N TYR A 173 -8.36 -2.64 -14.48
CA TYR A 173 -8.65 -2.11 -13.14
C TYR A 173 -10.13 -1.77 -12.97
N ILE A 174 -10.75 -1.17 -13.97
CA ILE A 174 -12.20 -0.87 -14.00
C ILE A 174 -13.00 -2.16 -13.84
N LEU A 175 -12.76 -3.16 -14.66
CA LEU A 175 -13.48 -4.43 -14.64
C LEU A 175 -13.25 -5.20 -13.33
N ASN A 176 -12.00 -5.27 -12.88
CA ASN A 176 -11.65 -5.97 -11.64
C ASN A 176 -12.34 -5.34 -10.42
N THR A 177 -12.26 -4.02 -10.28
CA THR A 177 -12.87 -3.32 -9.14
C THR A 177 -14.39 -3.34 -9.19
N PHE A 178 -14.99 -3.33 -10.38
CA PHE A 178 -16.44 -3.50 -10.53
C PHE A 178 -16.88 -4.92 -10.15
N THR A 179 -16.14 -5.93 -10.55
CA THR A 179 -16.40 -7.32 -10.12
C THR A 179 -16.29 -7.45 -8.60
N MET A 180 -15.26 -6.86 -8.00
CA MET A 180 -15.08 -6.82 -6.54
C MET A 180 -16.22 -6.10 -5.83
N LEU A 181 -16.78 -5.04 -6.42
CA LEU A 181 -17.97 -4.36 -5.90
C LEU A 181 -19.17 -5.32 -5.83
N ILE A 182 -19.42 -6.10 -6.87
CA ILE A 182 -20.54 -7.07 -6.92
C ILE A 182 -20.33 -8.15 -5.85
N VAL A 183 -19.12 -8.68 -5.72
CA VAL A 183 -18.78 -9.68 -4.69
C VAL A 183 -18.98 -9.10 -3.29
N ALA A 184 -18.50 -7.89 -3.03
CA ALA A 184 -18.67 -7.22 -1.75
C ALA A 184 -20.13 -6.97 -1.41
N LEU A 185 -20.95 -6.57 -2.39
CA LEU A 185 -22.40 -6.38 -2.23
C LEU A 185 -23.09 -7.70 -1.87
N SER A 186 -22.79 -8.77 -2.58
CA SER A 186 -23.37 -10.10 -2.34
C SER A 186 -23.02 -10.63 -0.93
N LEU A 187 -21.75 -10.50 -0.54
CA LEU A 187 -21.30 -10.91 0.77
C LEU A 187 -21.91 -10.06 1.89
N SER A 188 -22.03 -8.75 1.68
CA SER A 188 -22.65 -7.82 2.62
C SER A 188 -24.13 -8.15 2.85
N TYR A 189 -24.85 -8.52 1.79
CA TYR A 189 -26.23 -8.96 1.87
C TYR A 189 -26.35 -10.26 2.68
N LEU A 190 -25.48 -11.24 2.41
CA LEU A 190 -25.44 -12.50 3.15
C LEU A 190 -25.21 -12.26 4.65
N ILE A 191 -24.19 -11.47 5.00
CA ILE A 191 -23.88 -11.12 6.39
C ILE A 191 -25.08 -10.42 7.06
N GLY A 192 -25.67 -9.45 6.40
CA GLY A 192 -26.81 -8.69 6.93
C GLY A 192 -28.08 -9.55 7.12
N MET A 193 -28.22 -10.65 6.37
CA MET A 193 -29.33 -11.58 6.57
C MET A 193 -29.23 -12.33 7.91
N PHE A 194 -28.04 -12.70 8.35
CA PHE A 194 -27.85 -13.48 9.56
C PHE A 194 -27.74 -12.64 10.84
N ILE A 195 -27.35 -11.36 10.70
CA ILE A 195 -27.07 -10.54 11.86
C ILE A 195 -28.28 -9.68 12.24
N THR A 196 -28.60 -9.67 13.54
CA THR A 196 -29.71 -8.91 14.12
C THR A 196 -29.27 -7.87 15.14
N ASN A 197 -28.00 -7.91 15.57
CA ASN A 197 -27.43 -7.05 16.60
C ASN A 197 -26.35 -6.14 16.01
N SER A 198 -26.40 -4.83 16.32
CA SER A 198 -25.45 -3.84 15.80
C SER A 198 -24.00 -4.09 16.24
N ASN A 199 -23.80 -4.53 17.47
CA ASN A 199 -22.45 -4.82 17.98
C ASN A 199 -21.85 -6.03 17.27
N LEU A 200 -22.68 -7.07 17.06
CA LEU A 200 -22.28 -8.25 16.30
C LEU A 200 -22.00 -7.91 14.83
N LEU A 201 -22.79 -7.01 14.23
CA LEU A 201 -22.55 -6.53 12.88
C LEU A 201 -21.18 -5.88 12.75
N SER A 202 -20.83 -4.98 13.68
CA SER A 202 -19.54 -4.31 13.68
C SER A 202 -18.37 -5.29 13.80
N GLY A 203 -18.49 -6.27 14.71
CA GLY A 203 -17.48 -7.31 14.88
C GLY A 203 -17.31 -8.17 13.64
N VAL A 204 -18.41 -8.66 13.06
CA VAL A 204 -18.38 -9.54 11.88
C VAL A 204 -17.93 -8.78 10.63
N ALA A 205 -18.40 -7.55 10.42
CA ALA A 205 -17.98 -6.72 9.28
C ALA A 205 -16.47 -6.48 9.30
N ASN A 206 -15.91 -6.12 10.46
CA ASN A 206 -14.47 -5.94 10.61
C ASN A 206 -13.71 -7.26 10.43
N LEU A 207 -14.16 -8.34 11.06
CA LEU A 207 -13.52 -9.65 10.96
C LEU A 207 -13.46 -10.12 9.51
N VAL A 208 -14.59 -10.07 8.80
CA VAL A 208 -14.68 -10.53 7.41
C VAL A 208 -13.84 -9.62 6.50
N SER A 209 -13.94 -8.29 6.65
CA SER A 209 -13.17 -7.36 5.82
C SER A 209 -11.66 -7.55 6.02
N LEU A 210 -11.20 -7.67 7.27
CA LEU A 210 -9.79 -7.89 7.57
C LEU A 210 -9.33 -9.27 7.13
N ALA A 211 -10.06 -10.34 7.47
CA ALA A 211 -9.68 -11.70 7.12
C ALA A 211 -9.58 -11.89 5.60
N MET A 212 -10.58 -11.41 4.85
CA MET A 212 -10.55 -11.47 3.38
C MET A 212 -9.38 -10.68 2.81
N CYS A 213 -9.09 -9.49 3.34
CA CYS A 213 -7.98 -8.68 2.85
C CYS A 213 -6.60 -9.26 3.20
N PHE A 214 -6.47 -9.94 4.33
CA PHE A 214 -5.24 -10.67 4.65
C PHE A 214 -5.06 -11.87 3.72
N LEU A 215 -6.09 -12.70 3.54
CA LEU A 215 -6.02 -13.91 2.71
C LEU A 215 -5.85 -13.60 1.22
N CYS A 216 -6.44 -12.49 0.74
CA CYS A 216 -6.34 -12.08 -0.67
C CYS A 216 -5.08 -11.27 -0.99
N GLY A 217 -4.11 -11.15 -0.08
CA GLY A 217 -2.85 -10.46 -0.36
C GLY A 217 -2.95 -8.93 -0.40
N VAL A 218 -4.03 -8.34 0.16
CA VAL A 218 -4.21 -6.88 0.19
C VAL A 218 -3.19 -6.23 1.12
N PHE A 219 -3.07 -6.74 2.36
CA PHE A 219 -2.15 -6.20 3.37
C PHE A 219 -0.79 -6.86 3.32
N VAL A 220 -0.74 -8.16 3.07
CA VAL A 220 0.51 -8.92 3.01
C VAL A 220 0.67 -9.47 1.59
N PRO A 221 1.79 -9.15 0.88
CA PRO A 221 2.04 -9.73 -0.44
C PRO A 221 2.01 -11.25 -0.38
N MET A 222 1.38 -11.90 -1.36
CA MET A 222 1.27 -13.36 -1.40
C MET A 222 2.64 -14.06 -1.46
N ASP A 223 3.66 -13.38 -2.00
CA ASP A 223 5.03 -13.89 -2.10
C ASP A 223 5.70 -14.10 -0.72
N VAL A 224 5.21 -13.42 0.31
CA VAL A 224 5.72 -13.53 1.69
C VAL A 224 4.93 -14.53 2.51
N MET A 225 3.77 -15.00 2.00
CA MET A 225 2.93 -15.96 2.69
C MET A 225 3.51 -17.38 2.55
N ASP A 226 3.40 -18.17 3.63
CA ASP A 226 3.79 -19.56 3.62
C ASP A 226 2.95 -20.34 2.59
N LYS A 227 3.63 -21.25 1.88
CA LYS A 227 3.00 -22.12 0.86
C LYS A 227 1.85 -22.96 1.40
N SER A 228 1.79 -23.17 2.70
CA SER A 228 0.69 -23.88 3.36
C SER A 228 -0.62 -23.09 3.33
N VAL A 229 -0.55 -21.77 3.40
CA VAL A 229 -1.72 -20.87 3.37
C VAL A 229 -2.23 -20.70 1.94
N LEU A 230 -1.35 -20.79 0.95
CA LEU A 230 -1.69 -20.64 -0.49
C LEU A 230 -2.33 -21.90 -1.10
N LYS A 231 -2.38 -23.02 -0.37
CA LYS A 231 -2.98 -24.28 -0.83
C LYS A 231 -4.48 -24.43 -0.49
N VAL A 232 -5.08 -23.44 0.15
CA VAL A 232 -6.50 -23.36 0.41
C VAL A 232 -7.17 -22.58 -0.71
#